data_6b25587756d4664f182b13d5cd493608
#
_entry.id   6b25587756d4664f182b13d5cd493608
#
_cell.length_a   1.000
_cell.length_b   1.000
_cell.length_c   1.000
_cell.angle_alpha   90.00
_cell.angle_beta   90.00
_cell.angle_gamma   90.00
#
_symmetry.space_group_name_H-M   'P 1'
#
loop_
_entity.id
_entity.type
_entity.pdbx_description
1 polymer ?
#
loop_
_entity_poly.entity_id
_entity_poly.type
_entity_poly.pdbx_seq_one_letter_code
_entity_poly.pdbx_strand_id
1 'polypeptide(L)'
;MNIENVKKAFGPVEVLKGINLEVTDGEFVVFVGPSGCGKSTLLRVIAGLEDSTSGRVVIDGADVSATPPAKRGIAMVFQTYALYPHLTVKNNMGLGLKQAGTPAAEIDRRIGIASSMLSLEPYLERRPAELSGGQRQRVAIGRAVVREPKLFLFDEPLSNLDAALRVNTRLEIAQLHRRLKATMIYVTHDQVEAMTLADKIVVLNAGKIEQIGGPMELYNSPANEFVAGFIGSPKMNFVDGARLGETAKTIGVRPEHLTVDAKSGAWKGTVVHAEHLGADTNLYLDCEKAGLITVRIFGVYNAEPGATLYATPDPAKTYRFGTDGRVLK
;
A
#
# COMPACT_ATOMS: atom_id res chain seq x y z
N MET A 1 0.52 -6.27 18.17
CA MET A 1 -0.93 -6.38 17.89
C MET A 1 -1.21 -7.68 17.16
N ASN A 2 -2.34 -8.38 17.49
CA ASN A 2 -2.73 -9.62 16.81
C ASN A 2 -4.18 -9.55 16.33
N ILE A 3 -4.44 -10.04 15.14
CA ILE A 3 -5.76 -10.25 14.56
C ILE A 3 -5.95 -11.75 14.42
N GLU A 4 -7.00 -12.29 15.04
CA GLU A 4 -7.21 -13.72 15.13
C GLU A 4 -8.56 -14.11 14.54
N ASN A 5 -8.53 -14.76 13.40
CA ASN A 5 -9.68 -15.28 12.66
C ASN A 5 -10.83 -14.27 12.49
N VAL A 6 -10.47 -13.00 12.23
CA VAL A 6 -11.45 -11.91 12.10
C VAL A 6 -12.27 -12.09 10.83
N LYS A 7 -13.60 -12.14 11.01
CA LYS A 7 -14.59 -12.15 9.93
C LYS A 7 -15.49 -10.92 10.03
N LYS A 8 -15.94 -10.42 8.89
CA LYS A 8 -16.93 -9.35 8.80
C LYS A 8 -17.88 -9.60 7.67
N ALA A 9 -19.17 -9.62 7.98
CA ALA A 9 -20.23 -9.65 6.99
C ALA A 9 -21.14 -8.42 7.11
N PHE A 10 -21.64 -7.93 5.99
CA PHE A 10 -22.71 -6.94 5.88
C PHE A 10 -23.92 -7.61 5.21
N GLY A 11 -24.89 -7.96 6.03
CA GLY A 11 -25.98 -8.83 5.58
C GLY A 11 -25.45 -10.15 5.00
N PRO A 12 -25.80 -10.53 3.77
CA PRO A 12 -25.33 -11.78 3.16
C PRO A 12 -23.89 -11.73 2.62
N VAL A 13 -23.25 -10.54 2.57
CA VAL A 13 -21.94 -10.37 1.94
C VAL A 13 -20.84 -10.48 2.98
N GLU A 14 -20.03 -11.54 2.91
CA GLU A 14 -18.85 -11.72 3.74
C GLU A 14 -17.66 -10.96 3.12
N VAL A 15 -17.25 -9.86 3.76
CA VAL A 15 -16.18 -8.96 3.30
C VAL A 15 -14.83 -9.38 3.86
N LEU A 16 -14.75 -9.85 5.11
CA LEU A 16 -13.54 -10.42 5.71
C LEU A 16 -13.78 -11.89 6.05
N LYS A 17 -12.90 -12.77 5.60
CA LYS A 17 -13.10 -14.22 5.58
C LYS A 17 -12.07 -14.96 6.45
N GLY A 18 -11.94 -14.55 7.72
CA GLY A 18 -11.01 -15.19 8.66
C GLY A 18 -9.59 -14.67 8.52
N ILE A 19 -9.40 -13.38 8.77
CA ILE A 19 -8.10 -12.72 8.74
C ILE A 19 -7.29 -13.07 9.98
N ASN A 20 -6.06 -13.52 9.76
CA ASN A 20 -5.05 -13.73 10.79
C ASN A 20 -3.83 -12.88 10.46
N LEU A 21 -3.39 -12.04 11.39
CA LEU A 21 -2.23 -11.16 11.19
C LEU A 21 -1.58 -10.83 12.52
N GLU A 22 -0.26 -10.96 12.55
CA GLU A 22 0.59 -10.50 13.64
C GLU A 22 1.37 -9.26 13.20
N VAL A 23 1.31 -8.20 14.02
CA VAL A 23 2.05 -6.95 13.83
C VAL A 23 2.93 -6.72 15.04
N THR A 24 4.22 -6.61 14.80
CA THR A 24 5.25 -6.37 15.81
C THR A 24 5.24 -4.90 16.25
N ASP A 25 5.61 -4.62 17.49
CA ASP A 25 5.70 -3.24 17.97
C ASP A 25 6.76 -2.46 17.20
N GLY A 26 6.39 -1.24 16.79
CA GLY A 26 7.23 -0.37 15.98
C GLY A 26 7.24 -0.69 14.48
N GLU A 27 6.52 -1.73 14.03
CA GLU A 27 6.48 -2.14 12.63
C GLU A 27 5.57 -1.24 11.78
N PHE A 28 5.99 -0.92 10.56
CA PHE A 28 5.17 -0.25 9.54
C PHE A 28 4.54 -1.30 8.63
N VAL A 29 3.26 -1.59 8.83
CA VAL A 29 2.50 -2.58 8.06
C VAL A 29 1.62 -1.90 7.02
N VAL A 30 1.71 -2.33 5.77
CA VAL A 30 0.90 -1.76 4.67
C VAL A 30 -0.08 -2.81 4.15
N PHE A 31 -1.37 -2.46 4.13
CA PHE A 31 -2.42 -3.25 3.49
C PHE A 31 -2.60 -2.81 2.05
N VAL A 32 -2.44 -3.74 1.12
CA VAL A 32 -2.64 -3.52 -0.31
C VAL A 32 -3.61 -4.52 -0.91
N GLY A 33 -4.17 -4.18 -2.06
CA GLY A 33 -5.09 -5.04 -2.79
C GLY A 33 -6.07 -4.24 -3.64
N PRO A 34 -6.86 -4.89 -4.49
CA PRO A 34 -7.87 -4.24 -5.33
C PRO A 34 -8.91 -3.47 -4.53
N SER A 35 -9.62 -2.57 -5.22
CA SER A 35 -10.79 -1.92 -4.61
C SER A 35 -11.83 -2.96 -4.18
N GLY A 36 -12.41 -2.77 -3.00
CA GLY A 36 -13.43 -3.68 -2.45
C GLY A 36 -12.90 -4.99 -1.84
N CYS A 37 -11.58 -5.24 -1.78
CA CYS A 37 -11.04 -6.47 -1.20
C CYS A 37 -11.08 -6.54 0.34
N GLY A 38 -11.52 -5.45 1.03
CA GLY A 38 -11.71 -5.45 2.49
C GLY A 38 -10.68 -4.63 3.30
N LYS A 39 -9.71 -3.94 2.68
CA LYS A 39 -8.65 -3.16 3.38
C LYS A 39 -9.19 -2.16 4.41
N SER A 40 -10.01 -1.20 3.95
CA SER A 40 -10.59 -0.18 4.84
C SER A 40 -11.57 -0.78 5.84
N THR A 41 -12.26 -1.89 5.49
CA THR A 41 -13.11 -2.61 6.43
C THR A 41 -12.27 -3.22 7.56
N LEU A 42 -11.14 -3.88 7.22
CA LEU A 42 -10.22 -4.42 8.22
C LEU A 42 -9.64 -3.32 9.11
N LEU A 43 -9.23 -2.21 8.51
CA LEU A 43 -8.72 -1.05 9.26
C LEU A 43 -9.77 -0.50 10.24
N ARG A 44 -11.04 -0.39 9.81
CA ARG A 44 -12.15 0.07 10.65
C ARG A 44 -12.49 -0.92 11.76
N VAL A 45 -12.38 -2.22 11.52
CA VAL A 45 -12.53 -3.24 12.57
C VAL A 45 -11.42 -3.10 13.62
N ILE A 46 -10.17 -2.90 13.22
CA ILE A 46 -9.05 -2.62 14.13
C ILE A 46 -9.32 -1.33 14.94
N ALA A 47 -9.83 -0.30 14.26
CA ALA A 47 -10.18 0.97 14.89
C ALA A 47 -11.39 0.88 15.85
N GLY A 48 -12.22 -0.16 15.77
CA GLY A 48 -13.48 -0.27 16.51
C GLY A 48 -14.58 0.61 15.95
N LEU A 49 -14.44 1.08 14.70
CA LEU A 49 -15.47 1.81 13.97
C LEU A 49 -16.46 0.86 13.28
N GLU A 50 -16.07 -0.40 13.15
CA GLU A 50 -16.91 -1.50 12.67
C GLU A 50 -16.72 -2.71 13.60
N ASP A 51 -17.81 -3.35 13.98
CA ASP A 51 -17.75 -4.59 14.76
C ASP A 51 -17.38 -5.77 13.86
N SER A 52 -16.52 -6.66 14.33
CA SER A 52 -16.30 -7.95 13.66
C SER A 52 -17.54 -8.86 13.85
N THR A 53 -17.83 -9.69 12.83
CA THR A 53 -18.87 -10.73 12.97
C THR A 53 -18.39 -11.87 13.87
N SER A 54 -17.08 -12.17 13.82
CA SER A 54 -16.40 -13.13 14.69
C SER A 54 -14.90 -12.90 14.68
N GLY A 55 -14.17 -13.61 15.52
CA GLY A 55 -12.73 -13.42 15.73
C GLY A 55 -12.45 -12.29 16.72
N ARG A 56 -11.18 -12.00 16.94
CA ARG A 56 -10.77 -10.99 17.92
C ARG A 56 -9.59 -10.13 17.45
N VAL A 57 -9.52 -8.92 18.00
CA VAL A 57 -8.41 -7.98 17.83
C VAL A 57 -7.76 -7.77 19.19
N VAL A 58 -6.46 -8.06 19.27
CA VAL A 58 -5.66 -7.92 20.50
C VAL A 58 -4.63 -6.82 20.29
N ILE A 59 -4.64 -5.79 21.14
CA ILE A 59 -3.68 -4.69 21.13
C ILE A 59 -2.98 -4.66 22.49
N ASP A 60 -1.65 -4.74 22.50
CA ASP A 60 -0.84 -4.70 23.73
C ASP A 60 -1.29 -5.79 24.75
N GLY A 61 -1.55 -7.00 24.24
CA GLY A 61 -1.98 -8.15 25.04
C GLY A 61 -3.45 -8.13 25.51
N ALA A 62 -4.18 -7.03 25.27
CA ALA A 62 -5.58 -6.90 25.65
C ALA A 62 -6.53 -7.15 24.47
N ASP A 63 -7.56 -7.96 24.65
CA ASP A 63 -8.64 -8.09 23.66
C ASP A 63 -9.48 -6.80 23.65
N VAL A 64 -9.46 -6.11 22.51
CA VAL A 64 -10.17 -4.84 22.32
C VAL A 64 -11.39 -4.97 21.41
N SER A 65 -11.79 -6.18 21.06
CA SER A 65 -12.87 -6.43 20.09
C SER A 65 -14.17 -5.70 20.43
N ALA A 66 -14.56 -5.70 21.70
CA ALA A 66 -15.73 -4.99 22.21
C ALA A 66 -15.43 -3.59 22.79
N THR A 67 -14.16 -3.14 22.72
CA THR A 67 -13.75 -1.86 23.28
C THR A 67 -14.10 -0.71 22.33
N PRO A 68 -14.76 0.37 22.78
CA PRO A 68 -15.04 1.53 21.96
C PRO A 68 -13.76 2.17 21.38
N PRO A 69 -13.81 2.80 20.18
CA PRO A 69 -12.63 3.36 19.49
C PRO A 69 -11.78 4.29 20.37
N ALA A 70 -12.44 5.17 21.14
CA ALA A 70 -11.76 6.16 22.00
C ALA A 70 -10.90 5.53 23.10
N LYS A 71 -11.17 4.27 23.49
CA LYS A 71 -10.50 3.54 24.59
C LYS A 71 -9.49 2.50 24.09
N ARG A 72 -9.32 2.32 22.76
CA ARG A 72 -8.36 1.35 22.18
C ARG A 72 -6.90 1.82 22.20
N GLY A 73 -6.63 3.07 22.59
CA GLY A 73 -5.27 3.64 22.57
C GLY A 73 -4.71 3.86 21.17
N ILE A 74 -5.56 4.06 20.17
CA ILE A 74 -5.21 4.22 18.77
C ILE A 74 -5.51 5.64 18.27
N ALA A 75 -4.87 6.04 17.17
CA ALA A 75 -5.25 7.23 16.42
C ALA A 75 -5.40 6.89 14.93
N MET A 76 -6.41 7.47 14.28
CA MET A 76 -6.71 7.23 12.88
C MET A 76 -6.65 8.53 12.06
N VAL A 77 -5.97 8.46 10.92
CA VAL A 77 -5.92 9.49 9.89
C VAL A 77 -6.80 9.01 8.73
N PHE A 78 -7.86 9.74 8.46
CA PHE A 78 -8.84 9.41 7.43
C PHE A 78 -8.43 9.95 6.06
N GLN A 79 -8.90 9.34 5.00
CA GLN A 79 -8.70 9.75 3.61
C GLN A 79 -9.10 11.21 3.35
N THR A 80 -10.20 11.68 3.96
CA THR A 80 -10.70 13.05 3.83
C THR A 80 -10.10 14.03 4.84
N TYR A 81 -9.04 13.59 5.59
CA TYR A 81 -8.42 14.32 6.71
C TYR A 81 -9.36 14.58 7.90
N ALA A 82 -10.67 14.68 7.68
CA ALA A 82 -11.72 14.88 8.68
C ALA A 82 -11.41 16.03 9.66
N LEU A 83 -10.88 17.16 9.12
CA LEU A 83 -10.59 18.35 9.91
C LEU A 83 -11.88 19.13 10.19
N TYR A 84 -11.96 19.73 11.37
CA TYR A 84 -13.06 20.63 11.75
C TYR A 84 -12.85 22.00 11.11
N PRO A 85 -13.68 22.41 10.13
CA PRO A 85 -13.40 23.58 9.28
C PRO A 85 -13.47 24.90 10.04
N HIS A 86 -14.22 24.95 11.15
CA HIS A 86 -14.41 26.13 11.98
C HIS A 86 -13.31 26.31 13.05
N LEU A 87 -12.46 25.30 13.26
CA LEU A 87 -11.37 25.35 14.24
C LEU A 87 -10.05 25.72 13.56
N THR A 88 -9.16 26.40 14.29
CA THR A 88 -7.77 26.62 13.87
C THR A 88 -7.00 25.31 13.85
N VAL A 89 -5.79 25.29 13.25
CA VAL A 89 -4.86 24.15 13.29
C VAL A 89 -4.59 23.73 14.73
N LYS A 90 -4.22 24.68 15.59
CA LYS A 90 -3.99 24.44 17.02
C LYS A 90 -5.19 23.74 17.68
N ASN A 91 -6.39 24.26 17.45
CA ASN A 91 -7.60 23.72 18.05
C ASN A 91 -8.00 22.36 17.43
N ASN A 92 -7.76 22.13 16.14
CA ASN A 92 -7.93 20.81 15.52
C ASN A 92 -7.03 19.76 16.17
N MET A 93 -5.75 20.10 16.41
CA MET A 93 -4.80 19.18 17.05
C MET A 93 -5.18 18.91 18.51
N GLY A 94 -5.53 19.94 19.26
CA GLY A 94 -5.78 19.85 20.71
C GLY A 94 -7.15 19.33 21.13
N LEU A 95 -8.15 19.27 20.21
CA LEU A 95 -9.55 18.99 20.56
C LEU A 95 -9.72 17.68 21.32
N GLY A 96 -9.10 16.59 20.85
CA GLY A 96 -9.22 15.27 21.48
C GLY A 96 -8.65 15.23 22.90
N LEU A 97 -7.53 15.94 23.13
CA LEU A 97 -6.92 16.07 24.46
C LEU A 97 -7.79 16.89 25.40
N LYS A 98 -8.37 17.99 24.87
CA LYS A 98 -9.30 18.85 25.65
C LYS A 98 -10.53 18.05 26.07
N GLN A 99 -11.12 17.26 25.18
CA GLN A 99 -12.26 16.39 25.49
C GLN A 99 -11.92 15.30 26.52
N ALA A 100 -10.66 14.83 26.53
CA ALA A 100 -10.16 13.88 27.51
C ALA A 100 -9.82 14.52 28.87
N GLY A 101 -10.01 15.84 29.05
CA GLY A 101 -9.72 16.54 30.29
C GLY A 101 -8.24 16.81 30.55
N THR A 102 -7.39 16.74 29.51
CA THR A 102 -5.94 17.02 29.63
C THR A 102 -5.73 18.49 30.03
N PRO A 103 -4.82 18.80 30.98
CA PRO A 103 -4.48 20.17 31.35
C PRO A 103 -4.00 21.02 30.19
N ALA A 104 -4.37 22.30 30.13
CA ALA A 104 -4.06 23.20 29.02
C ALA A 104 -2.55 23.30 28.74
N ALA A 105 -1.72 23.39 29.78
CA ALA A 105 -0.26 23.43 29.64
C ALA A 105 0.32 22.16 28.94
N GLU A 106 -0.24 20.99 29.23
CA GLU A 106 0.16 19.74 28.59
C GLU A 106 -0.33 19.67 27.15
N ILE A 107 -1.53 20.17 26.85
CA ILE A 107 -2.03 20.29 25.47
C ILE A 107 -1.10 21.19 24.65
N ASP A 108 -0.74 22.38 25.15
CA ASP A 108 0.16 23.31 24.48
C ASP A 108 1.55 22.70 24.27
N ARG A 109 2.09 21.98 25.25
CA ARG A 109 3.36 21.26 25.15
C ARG A 109 3.33 20.21 24.03
N ARG A 110 2.30 19.36 23.98
CA ARG A 110 2.16 18.30 22.94
C ARG A 110 1.95 18.89 21.56
N ILE A 111 1.14 19.96 21.44
CA ILE A 111 0.96 20.68 20.17
C ILE A 111 2.29 21.27 19.72
N GLY A 112 3.08 21.88 20.60
CA GLY A 112 4.41 22.42 20.28
C GLY A 112 5.34 21.35 19.71
N ILE A 113 5.42 20.18 20.32
CA ILE A 113 6.23 19.06 19.84
C ILE A 113 5.74 18.58 18.46
N ALA A 114 4.44 18.33 18.32
CA ALA A 114 3.88 17.81 17.08
C ALA A 114 3.94 18.84 15.95
N SER A 115 3.73 20.13 16.23
CA SER A 115 3.83 21.19 15.22
C SER A 115 5.26 21.36 14.71
N SER A 116 6.25 21.31 15.61
CA SER A 116 7.66 21.35 15.21
C SER A 116 8.05 20.12 14.36
N MET A 117 7.60 18.93 14.75
CA MET A 117 7.85 17.69 14.01
C MET A 117 7.31 17.72 12.58
N LEU A 118 6.17 18.41 12.37
CA LEU A 118 5.42 18.47 11.12
C LEU A 118 5.54 19.80 10.38
N SER A 119 6.39 20.74 10.88
CA SER A 119 6.56 22.09 10.32
C SER A 119 5.24 22.84 10.21
N LEU A 120 4.43 22.81 11.29
CA LEU A 120 3.11 23.45 11.36
C LEU A 120 3.09 24.73 12.17
N GLU A 121 4.20 25.13 12.82
CA GLU A 121 4.28 26.30 13.69
C GLU A 121 3.74 27.58 13.01
N PRO A 122 4.07 27.89 11.72
CA PRO A 122 3.57 29.11 11.08
C PRO A 122 2.06 29.09 10.79
N TYR A 123 1.43 27.92 10.92
CA TYR A 123 0.03 27.70 10.52
C TYR A 123 -0.93 27.49 11.68
N LEU A 124 -0.46 27.50 12.93
CA LEU A 124 -1.24 27.12 14.12
C LEU A 124 -2.55 27.90 14.26
N GLU A 125 -2.55 29.18 13.90
CA GLU A 125 -3.73 30.05 14.00
C GLU A 125 -4.61 30.06 12.73
N ARG A 126 -4.19 29.38 11.65
CA ARG A 126 -4.97 29.27 10.43
C ARG A 126 -6.08 28.23 10.54
N ARG A 127 -7.10 28.39 9.70
CA ARG A 127 -8.19 27.41 9.53
C ARG A 127 -7.91 26.49 8.34
N PRO A 128 -8.52 25.30 8.26
CA PRO A 128 -8.31 24.34 7.17
C PRO A 128 -8.52 24.90 5.76
N ALA A 129 -9.43 25.86 5.57
CA ALA A 129 -9.68 26.52 4.29
C ALA A 129 -8.49 27.35 3.78
N GLU A 130 -7.60 27.78 4.67
CA GLU A 130 -6.43 28.62 4.39
C GLU A 130 -5.16 27.78 4.14
N LEU A 131 -5.29 26.44 4.07
CA LEU A 131 -4.18 25.49 3.98
C LEU A 131 -4.18 24.77 2.63
N SER A 132 -2.98 24.44 2.14
CA SER A 132 -2.83 23.51 1.01
C SER A 132 -3.24 22.08 1.40
N GLY A 133 -3.40 21.19 0.40
CA GLY A 133 -3.72 19.77 0.62
C GLY A 133 -2.74 19.08 1.57
N GLY A 134 -1.44 19.25 1.35
CA GLY A 134 -0.40 18.67 2.20
C GLY A 134 -0.37 19.27 3.61
N GLN A 135 -0.63 20.57 3.75
CA GLN A 135 -0.73 21.18 5.07
C GLN A 135 -1.94 20.62 5.84
N ARG A 136 -3.10 20.46 5.20
CA ARG A 136 -4.27 19.81 5.82
C ARG A 136 -3.96 18.40 6.28
N GLN A 137 -3.24 17.63 5.46
CA GLN A 137 -2.81 16.29 5.82
C GLN A 137 -1.89 16.28 7.04
N ARG A 138 -0.86 17.16 7.08
CA ARG A 138 0.01 17.30 8.25
C ARG A 138 -0.77 17.64 9.51
N VAL A 139 -1.80 18.49 9.41
CA VAL A 139 -2.69 18.78 10.55
C VAL A 139 -3.45 17.54 11.02
N ALA A 140 -3.95 16.71 10.10
CA ALA A 140 -4.62 15.45 10.43
C ALA A 140 -3.65 14.45 11.11
N ILE A 141 -2.41 14.37 10.62
CA ILE A 141 -1.35 13.59 11.26
C ILE A 141 -1.00 14.18 12.65
N GLY A 142 -0.86 15.50 12.76
CA GLY A 142 -0.59 16.19 14.02
C GLY A 142 -1.66 15.91 15.09
N ARG A 143 -2.93 15.88 14.67
CA ARG A 143 -4.06 15.51 15.55
C ARG A 143 -3.93 14.05 16.06
N ALA A 144 -3.33 13.17 15.29
CA ALA A 144 -3.03 11.80 15.70
C ALA A 144 -1.80 11.76 16.64
N VAL A 145 -0.73 12.47 16.29
CA VAL A 145 0.56 12.48 17.04
C VAL A 145 0.40 13.03 18.46
N VAL A 146 -0.36 14.12 18.66
CA VAL A 146 -0.55 14.72 20.00
C VAL A 146 -1.21 13.78 21.01
N ARG A 147 -1.87 12.72 20.53
CA ARG A 147 -2.52 11.70 21.39
C ARG A 147 -1.54 10.65 21.90
N GLU A 148 -0.32 10.59 21.36
CA GLU A 148 0.70 9.58 21.68
C GLU A 148 0.12 8.15 21.66
N PRO A 149 -0.49 7.71 20.54
CA PRO A 149 -1.18 6.43 20.50
C PRO A 149 -0.20 5.27 20.44
N LYS A 150 -0.64 4.07 20.89
CA LYS A 150 0.10 2.82 20.74
C LYS A 150 0.14 2.34 19.30
N LEU A 151 -0.86 2.70 18.48
CA LEU A 151 -1.02 2.28 17.09
C LEU A 151 -1.60 3.43 16.26
N PHE A 152 -0.92 3.76 15.16
CA PHE A 152 -1.43 4.68 14.15
C PHE A 152 -2.11 3.91 13.02
N LEU A 153 -3.26 4.38 12.57
CA LEU A 153 -4.02 3.85 11.46
C LEU A 153 -4.17 4.92 10.38
N PHE A 154 -3.81 4.59 9.14
CA PHE A 154 -3.90 5.49 7.99
C PHE A 154 -4.80 4.87 6.92
N ASP A 155 -5.92 5.51 6.60
CA ASP A 155 -6.86 5.06 5.56
C ASP A 155 -6.65 5.89 4.28
N GLU A 156 -5.85 5.41 3.35
CA GLU A 156 -5.49 6.04 2.06
C GLU A 156 -5.12 7.53 2.17
N PRO A 157 -4.19 7.93 3.05
CA PRO A 157 -4.01 9.34 3.39
C PRO A 157 -3.44 10.18 2.24
N LEU A 158 -2.83 9.59 1.21
CA LEU A 158 -2.21 10.30 0.09
C LEU A 158 -3.07 10.33 -1.18
N SER A 159 -4.22 9.66 -1.20
CA SER A 159 -5.05 9.50 -2.40
C SER A 159 -5.56 10.83 -3.00
N ASN A 160 -5.75 11.86 -2.17
CA ASN A 160 -6.27 13.17 -2.55
C ASN A 160 -5.18 14.20 -2.87
N LEU A 161 -3.91 13.78 -3.01
CA LEU A 161 -2.78 14.66 -3.31
C LEU A 161 -2.34 14.51 -4.76
N ASP A 162 -1.83 15.60 -5.33
CA ASP A 162 -1.12 15.55 -6.61
C ASP A 162 0.18 14.74 -6.51
N ALA A 163 0.76 14.35 -7.66
CA ALA A 163 1.91 13.46 -7.72
C ALA A 163 3.15 14.00 -6.99
N ALA A 164 3.45 15.30 -7.15
CA ALA A 164 4.65 15.91 -6.53
C ALA A 164 4.50 15.99 -5.00
N LEU A 165 3.31 16.39 -4.53
CA LEU A 165 3.01 16.47 -3.11
C LEU A 165 2.96 15.09 -2.47
N ARG A 166 2.47 14.07 -3.19
CA ARG A 166 2.45 12.67 -2.74
C ARG A 166 3.86 12.14 -2.43
N VAL A 167 4.84 12.42 -3.31
CA VAL A 167 6.23 12.01 -3.09
C VAL A 167 6.79 12.64 -1.81
N ASN A 168 6.62 13.95 -1.63
CA ASN A 168 7.12 14.67 -0.46
C ASN A 168 6.46 14.16 0.83
N THR A 169 5.15 14.00 0.83
CA THR A 169 4.43 13.56 2.02
C THR A 169 4.73 12.11 2.39
N ARG A 170 4.98 11.23 1.41
CA ARG A 170 5.46 9.87 1.67
C ARG A 170 6.80 9.88 2.42
N LEU A 171 7.74 10.73 2.00
CA LEU A 171 9.02 10.90 2.72
C LEU A 171 8.82 11.42 4.15
N GLU A 172 7.89 12.34 4.35
CA GLU A 172 7.54 12.87 5.68
C GLU A 172 6.96 11.76 6.59
N ILE A 173 6.08 10.90 6.06
CA ILE A 173 5.52 9.76 6.81
C ILE A 173 6.63 8.78 7.18
N ALA A 174 7.54 8.46 6.25
CA ALA A 174 8.69 7.60 6.54
C ALA A 174 9.61 8.19 7.63
N GLN A 175 9.84 9.52 7.60
CA GLN A 175 10.61 10.20 8.64
C GLN A 175 9.87 10.21 9.98
N LEU A 176 8.56 10.43 9.96
CA LEU A 176 7.72 10.40 11.15
C LEU A 176 7.78 9.04 11.84
N HIS A 177 7.63 7.94 11.07
CA HIS A 177 7.75 6.58 11.59
C HIS A 177 9.11 6.36 12.29
N ARG A 178 10.22 6.73 11.62
CA ARG A 178 11.57 6.60 12.20
C ARG A 178 11.76 7.38 13.49
N ARG A 179 11.13 8.56 13.61
CA ARG A 179 11.21 9.41 14.83
C ARG A 179 10.35 8.87 15.96
N LEU A 180 9.14 8.45 15.65
CA LEU A 180 8.19 7.97 16.66
C LEU A 180 8.46 6.54 17.10
N LYS A 181 9.03 5.70 16.22
CA LYS A 181 9.17 4.24 16.40
C LYS A 181 7.85 3.58 16.82
N ALA A 182 6.73 4.13 16.37
CA ALA A 182 5.40 3.68 16.72
C ALA A 182 4.89 2.67 15.70
N THR A 183 4.08 1.73 16.14
CA THR A 183 3.41 0.79 15.24
C THR A 183 2.44 1.53 14.32
N MET A 184 2.52 1.28 13.02
CA MET A 184 1.69 1.93 12.02
C MET A 184 1.04 0.90 11.10
N ILE A 185 -0.27 1.05 10.84
CA ILE A 185 -1.00 0.34 9.79
C ILE A 185 -1.46 1.35 8.75
N TYR A 186 -1.12 1.09 7.52
CA TYR A 186 -1.34 2.00 6.40
C TYR A 186 -2.09 1.28 5.29
N VAL A 187 -3.20 1.83 4.86
CA VAL A 187 -3.97 1.31 3.71
C VAL A 187 -3.65 2.14 2.49
N THR A 188 -3.35 1.48 1.40
CA THR A 188 -3.17 2.13 0.09
C THR A 188 -3.55 1.19 -1.06
N HIS A 189 -3.81 1.78 -2.22
CA HIS A 189 -3.88 1.08 -3.50
C HIS A 189 -2.63 1.36 -4.37
N ASP A 190 -1.72 2.23 -3.91
CA ASP A 190 -0.48 2.59 -4.60
C ASP A 190 0.66 1.64 -4.19
N GLN A 191 1.19 0.91 -5.18
CA GLN A 191 2.28 -0.04 -4.96
C GLN A 191 3.58 0.64 -4.56
N VAL A 192 3.84 1.86 -5.06
CA VAL A 192 5.07 2.60 -4.74
C VAL A 192 5.07 3.00 -3.26
N GLU A 193 3.90 3.39 -2.72
CA GLU A 193 3.75 3.65 -1.29
C GLU A 193 4.06 2.40 -0.48
N ALA A 194 3.46 1.26 -0.84
CA ALA A 194 3.69 -0.01 -0.15
C ALA A 194 5.16 -0.44 -0.19
N MET A 195 5.76 -0.44 -1.38
CA MET A 195 7.16 -0.87 -1.57
C MET A 195 8.18 0.02 -0.87
N THR A 196 7.84 1.29 -0.61
CA THR A 196 8.78 2.28 -0.05
C THR A 196 8.60 2.56 1.43
N LEU A 197 7.40 2.36 1.98
CA LEU A 197 7.09 2.65 3.38
C LEU A 197 7.10 1.42 4.27
N ALA A 198 6.76 0.24 3.73
CA ALA A 198 6.47 -0.92 4.54
C ALA A 198 7.72 -1.65 5.04
N ASP A 199 7.70 -2.04 6.31
CA ASP A 199 8.52 -3.16 6.81
C ASP A 199 7.85 -4.48 6.41
N LYS A 200 6.52 -4.53 6.44
CA LYS A 200 5.69 -5.68 6.09
C LYS A 200 4.49 -5.27 5.23
N ILE A 201 4.28 -5.95 4.11
CA ILE A 201 3.11 -5.78 3.24
C ILE A 201 2.17 -6.95 3.46
N VAL A 202 0.88 -6.65 3.57
CA VAL A 202 -0.22 -7.61 3.62
C VAL A 202 -1.03 -7.45 2.34
N VAL A 203 -0.96 -8.43 1.46
CA VAL A 203 -1.72 -8.44 0.20
C VAL A 203 -3.08 -9.07 0.44
N LEU A 204 -4.14 -8.28 0.31
CA LEU A 204 -5.53 -8.73 0.46
C LEU A 204 -6.20 -8.91 -0.90
N ASN A 205 -6.99 -9.97 -1.01
CA ASN A 205 -7.83 -10.24 -2.17
C ASN A 205 -9.13 -10.91 -1.74
N ALA A 206 -10.27 -10.40 -2.21
CA ALA A 206 -11.60 -10.98 -1.97
C ALA A 206 -11.87 -11.38 -0.50
N GLY A 207 -11.39 -10.56 0.45
CA GLY A 207 -11.59 -10.76 1.89
C GLY A 207 -10.62 -11.72 2.57
N LYS A 208 -9.56 -12.15 1.88
CA LYS A 208 -8.50 -13.03 2.42
C LYS A 208 -7.12 -12.40 2.26
N ILE A 209 -6.18 -12.85 3.05
CA ILE A 209 -4.76 -12.56 2.87
C ILE A 209 -4.18 -13.56 1.88
N GLU A 210 -3.60 -13.07 0.80
CA GLU A 210 -2.91 -13.89 -0.21
C GLU A 210 -1.46 -14.16 0.18
N GLN A 211 -0.76 -13.10 0.66
CA GLN A 211 0.62 -13.22 1.13
C GLN A 211 0.93 -12.09 2.12
N ILE A 212 1.81 -12.39 3.06
CA ILE A 212 2.44 -11.44 3.99
C ILE A 212 3.94 -11.57 3.83
N GLY A 213 4.67 -10.44 3.80
CA GLY A 213 6.13 -10.46 3.75
C GLY A 213 6.72 -9.07 3.55
N GLY A 214 8.04 -8.99 3.54
CA GLY A 214 8.75 -7.76 3.20
C GLY A 214 8.54 -7.36 1.73
N PRO A 215 8.71 -6.07 1.37
CA PRO A 215 8.51 -5.60 0.00
C PRO A 215 9.24 -6.42 -1.06
N MET A 216 10.55 -6.61 -0.88
CA MET A 216 11.37 -7.35 -1.83
C MET A 216 11.12 -8.87 -1.82
N GLU A 217 10.61 -9.42 -0.73
CA GLU A 217 10.17 -10.81 -0.65
C GLU A 217 8.94 -11.04 -1.56
N LEU A 218 7.92 -10.19 -1.45
CA LEU A 218 6.72 -10.28 -2.30
C LEU A 218 7.06 -10.09 -3.79
N TYR A 219 8.02 -9.20 -4.08
CA TYR A 219 8.47 -8.95 -5.45
C TYR A 219 9.24 -10.12 -6.05
N ASN A 220 10.20 -10.69 -5.31
CA ASN A 220 11.09 -11.74 -5.77
C ASN A 220 10.53 -13.16 -5.58
N SER A 221 9.60 -13.34 -4.65
CA SER A 221 9.06 -14.66 -4.26
C SER A 221 7.54 -14.59 -4.05
N PRO A 222 6.77 -14.19 -5.08
CA PRO A 222 5.32 -14.15 -4.98
C PRO A 222 4.76 -15.57 -4.77
N ALA A 223 3.79 -15.72 -3.88
CA ALA A 223 3.19 -17.01 -3.57
C ALA A 223 2.29 -17.55 -4.70
N ASN A 224 1.70 -16.66 -5.49
CA ASN A 224 0.77 -17.01 -6.56
C ASN A 224 0.73 -15.94 -7.67
N GLU A 225 0.02 -16.25 -8.77
CA GLU A 225 -0.17 -15.36 -9.93
C GLU A 225 -0.77 -14.00 -9.52
N PHE A 226 -1.70 -14.01 -8.54
CA PHE A 226 -2.35 -12.78 -8.09
C PHE A 226 -1.32 -11.81 -7.48
N VAL A 227 -0.50 -12.29 -6.54
CA VAL A 227 0.55 -11.47 -5.90
C VAL A 227 1.60 -11.03 -6.93
N ALA A 228 2.02 -11.95 -7.82
CA ALA A 228 2.99 -11.67 -8.87
C ALA A 228 2.53 -10.57 -9.84
N GLY A 229 1.25 -10.57 -10.21
CA GLY A 229 0.65 -9.58 -11.10
C GLY A 229 0.23 -8.30 -10.39
N PHE A 230 0.03 -8.36 -9.06
CA PHE A 230 -0.34 -7.20 -8.27
C PHE A 230 0.88 -6.38 -7.84
N ILE A 231 2.00 -7.02 -7.51
CA ILE A 231 3.24 -6.37 -7.06
C ILE A 231 4.20 -6.18 -8.23
N GLY A 232 4.52 -4.92 -8.54
CA GLY A 232 5.43 -4.51 -9.63
C GLY A 232 4.75 -3.65 -10.69
N SER A 233 5.50 -2.67 -11.21
CA SER A 233 5.05 -1.76 -12.27
C SER A 233 6.19 -1.55 -13.27
N PRO A 234 6.00 -1.91 -14.55
CA PRO A 234 4.80 -2.54 -15.14
C PRO A 234 4.50 -3.93 -14.53
N LYS A 235 3.27 -4.43 -14.76
CA LYS A 235 2.84 -5.75 -14.27
C LYS A 235 3.66 -6.88 -14.88
N MET A 236 3.79 -8.00 -14.16
CA MET A 236 4.37 -9.23 -14.68
C MET A 236 3.62 -9.68 -15.94
N ASN A 237 4.37 -10.10 -16.98
CA ASN A 237 3.81 -10.77 -18.14
C ASN A 237 3.41 -12.19 -17.76
N PHE A 238 2.20 -12.60 -18.11
CA PHE A 238 1.72 -13.98 -17.96
C PHE A 238 1.47 -14.59 -19.32
N VAL A 239 2.13 -15.73 -19.58
CA VAL A 239 2.06 -16.44 -20.83
C VAL A 239 1.54 -17.85 -20.57
N ASP A 240 0.62 -18.34 -21.40
CA ASP A 240 0.15 -19.72 -21.34
C ASP A 240 1.31 -20.69 -21.56
N GLY A 241 1.58 -21.55 -20.59
CA GLY A 241 2.68 -22.52 -20.64
C GLY A 241 2.56 -23.49 -21.81
N ALA A 242 1.34 -23.90 -22.18
CA ALA A 242 1.11 -24.79 -23.31
C ALA A 242 1.59 -24.20 -24.65
N ARG A 243 1.47 -22.86 -24.80
CA ARG A 243 1.98 -22.16 -26.01
C ARG A 243 3.52 -22.20 -26.12
N LEU A 244 4.17 -22.32 -24.98
CA LEU A 244 5.63 -22.36 -24.85
C LEU A 244 6.18 -23.80 -24.80
N GLY A 245 5.30 -24.81 -24.76
CA GLY A 245 5.69 -26.23 -24.61
C GLY A 245 6.11 -26.58 -23.18
N GLU A 246 5.70 -25.77 -22.19
CA GLU A 246 5.97 -25.98 -20.77
C GLU A 246 4.83 -26.77 -20.10
N THR A 247 5.15 -27.49 -19.04
CA THR A 247 4.17 -28.25 -18.25
C THR A 247 3.40 -27.37 -17.25
N ALA A 248 3.95 -26.23 -16.91
CA ALA A 248 3.27 -25.24 -16.07
C ALA A 248 2.07 -24.65 -16.81
N LYS A 249 1.00 -24.31 -16.08
CA LYS A 249 -0.16 -23.65 -16.68
C LYS A 249 0.19 -22.25 -17.18
N THR A 250 0.90 -21.48 -16.38
CA THR A 250 1.27 -20.10 -16.69
C THR A 250 2.74 -19.87 -16.42
N ILE A 251 3.39 -19.17 -17.33
CA ILE A 251 4.76 -18.67 -17.20
C ILE A 251 4.70 -17.18 -16.91
N GLY A 252 5.32 -16.75 -15.80
CA GLY A 252 5.40 -15.34 -15.40
C GLY A 252 6.80 -14.77 -15.61
N VAL A 253 6.92 -13.63 -16.29
CA VAL A 253 8.19 -12.92 -16.45
C VAL A 253 7.97 -11.42 -16.24
N ARG A 254 8.80 -10.81 -15.38
CA ARG A 254 8.72 -9.36 -15.21
C ARG A 254 9.25 -8.63 -16.44
N PRO A 255 8.69 -7.45 -16.78
CA PRO A 255 9.12 -6.68 -17.96
C PRO A 255 10.61 -6.38 -18.01
N GLU A 256 11.24 -6.12 -16.88
CA GLU A 256 12.68 -5.84 -16.75
C GLU A 256 13.58 -7.08 -16.82
N HIS A 257 12.99 -8.27 -16.79
CA HIS A 257 13.70 -9.55 -16.94
C HIS A 257 13.57 -10.13 -18.35
N LEU A 258 13.13 -9.32 -19.29
CA LEU A 258 13.11 -9.60 -20.71
C LEU A 258 14.17 -8.76 -21.41
N THR A 259 14.97 -9.37 -22.26
CA THR A 259 15.86 -8.67 -23.19
C THR A 259 15.26 -8.67 -24.58
N VAL A 260 15.59 -7.68 -25.42
CA VAL A 260 15.15 -7.62 -26.83
C VAL A 260 16.35 -7.58 -27.77
N ASP A 261 16.21 -8.24 -28.90
CA ASP A 261 17.18 -8.26 -30.00
C ASP A 261 16.46 -8.17 -31.33
N ALA A 262 17.12 -7.59 -32.34
CA ALA A 262 16.53 -7.44 -33.69
C ALA A 262 16.66 -8.68 -34.59
N LYS A 263 17.51 -9.64 -34.21
CA LYS A 263 17.86 -10.78 -35.09
C LYS A 263 17.39 -12.12 -34.55
N SER A 264 17.46 -12.34 -33.24
CA SER A 264 17.19 -13.64 -32.62
C SER A 264 16.71 -13.53 -31.18
N GLY A 265 15.95 -14.51 -30.68
CA GLY A 265 15.44 -14.63 -29.34
C GLY A 265 14.37 -15.68 -29.20
N ALA A 266 13.87 -15.89 -27.98
CA ALA A 266 12.92 -16.96 -27.70
C ALA A 266 11.51 -16.69 -28.26
N TRP A 267 11.07 -15.42 -28.21
CA TRP A 267 9.71 -14.99 -28.60
C TRP A 267 9.78 -13.93 -29.70
N LYS A 268 9.51 -14.31 -30.95
CA LYS A 268 9.37 -13.37 -32.04
C LYS A 268 8.07 -12.58 -31.89
N GLY A 269 8.14 -11.26 -32.00
CA GLY A 269 6.99 -10.38 -31.89
C GLY A 269 7.09 -9.15 -32.77
N THR A 270 5.95 -8.48 -32.93
CA THR A 270 5.84 -7.21 -33.67
C THR A 270 5.65 -6.09 -32.66
N VAL A 271 6.38 -4.99 -32.83
CA VAL A 271 6.22 -3.80 -31.98
C VAL A 271 4.84 -3.20 -32.20
N VAL A 272 4.04 -3.14 -31.12
CA VAL A 272 2.73 -2.48 -31.11
C VAL A 272 2.91 -1.02 -30.75
N HIS A 273 3.71 -0.75 -29.71
CA HIS A 273 3.94 0.58 -29.19
C HIS A 273 5.24 0.66 -28.39
N ALA A 274 5.87 1.83 -28.39
CA ALA A 274 6.99 2.17 -27.50
C ALA A 274 6.63 3.41 -26.68
N GLU A 275 6.61 3.25 -25.37
CA GLU A 275 6.28 4.31 -24.42
C GLU A 275 7.56 4.80 -23.74
N HIS A 276 7.98 6.01 -24.08
CA HIS A 276 9.19 6.62 -23.52
C HIS A 276 8.90 7.38 -22.25
N LEU A 277 9.42 6.90 -21.11
CA LEU A 277 9.20 7.46 -19.77
C LEU A 277 10.39 8.32 -19.30
N GLY A 278 11.36 8.57 -20.17
CA GLY A 278 12.57 9.34 -19.89
C GLY A 278 13.70 8.43 -19.38
N ALA A 279 13.59 7.88 -18.19
CA ALA A 279 14.60 6.99 -17.62
C ALA A 279 14.59 5.59 -18.23
N ASP A 280 13.46 5.17 -18.78
CA ASP A 280 13.23 3.85 -19.38
C ASP A 280 12.21 3.93 -20.51
N THR A 281 12.14 2.84 -21.29
CA THR A 281 11.18 2.65 -22.37
C THR A 281 10.41 1.35 -22.11
N ASN A 282 9.08 1.42 -22.10
CA ASN A 282 8.22 0.24 -22.12
C ASN A 282 7.89 -0.11 -23.59
N LEU A 283 8.31 -1.29 -24.01
CA LEU A 283 8.01 -1.83 -25.33
C LEU A 283 6.88 -2.83 -25.23
N TYR A 284 5.83 -2.64 -26.03
CA TYR A 284 4.70 -3.55 -26.16
C TYR A 284 4.89 -4.39 -27.43
N LEU A 285 5.09 -5.68 -27.26
CA LEU A 285 5.32 -6.64 -28.35
C LEU A 285 4.15 -7.63 -28.44
N ASP A 286 3.55 -7.74 -29.63
CA ASP A 286 2.62 -8.84 -29.93
C ASP A 286 3.42 -10.02 -30.47
N CYS A 287 3.60 -11.02 -29.60
CA CYS A 287 4.43 -12.19 -29.88
C CYS A 287 3.58 -13.39 -30.29
N GLU A 288 3.97 -14.07 -31.35
CA GLU A 288 3.27 -15.26 -31.89
C GLU A 288 2.98 -16.33 -30.82
N LYS A 289 3.96 -16.62 -29.94
CA LYS A 289 3.85 -17.62 -28.87
C LYS A 289 3.39 -17.03 -27.53
N ALA A 290 3.88 -15.85 -27.17
CA ALA A 290 3.67 -15.28 -25.83
C ALA A 290 2.44 -14.37 -25.76
N GLY A 291 1.84 -13.96 -26.88
CA GLY A 291 0.81 -12.93 -26.94
C GLY A 291 1.38 -11.54 -26.70
N LEU A 292 0.54 -10.61 -26.25
CA LEU A 292 0.99 -9.25 -25.94
C LEU A 292 1.80 -9.24 -24.65
N ILE A 293 3.07 -8.85 -24.77
CA ILE A 293 3.99 -8.71 -23.63
C ILE A 293 4.52 -7.28 -23.52
N THR A 294 4.91 -6.89 -22.31
CA THR A 294 5.63 -5.64 -22.05
C THR A 294 7.09 -5.96 -21.74
N VAL A 295 8.02 -5.27 -22.38
CA VAL A 295 9.45 -5.31 -22.05
C VAL A 295 9.88 -3.95 -21.57
N ARG A 296 10.54 -3.88 -20.42
CA ARG A 296 11.08 -2.64 -19.87
C ARG A 296 12.57 -2.56 -20.14
N ILE A 297 12.99 -1.53 -20.86
CA ILE A 297 14.38 -1.28 -21.26
C ILE A 297 14.86 -0.01 -20.58
N PHE A 298 16.00 -0.06 -19.88
CA PHE A 298 16.59 1.12 -19.29
C PHE A 298 17.15 2.06 -20.37
N GLY A 299 16.82 3.34 -20.27
CA GLY A 299 17.17 4.36 -21.26
C GLY A 299 16.15 4.43 -22.41
N VAL A 300 16.54 5.16 -23.44
CA VAL A 300 15.75 5.37 -24.66
C VAL A 300 16.01 4.24 -25.64
N TYR A 301 14.96 3.53 -26.04
CA TYR A 301 14.99 2.50 -27.07
C TYR A 301 14.00 2.84 -28.17
N ASN A 302 14.52 3.22 -29.34
CA ASN A 302 13.68 3.56 -30.48
C ASN A 302 13.31 2.30 -31.26
N ALA A 303 12.02 2.02 -31.34
CA ALA A 303 11.45 0.96 -32.14
C ALA A 303 10.17 1.45 -32.81
N GLU A 304 10.12 1.38 -34.12
CA GLU A 304 8.95 1.78 -34.89
C GLU A 304 7.83 0.72 -34.75
N PRO A 305 6.57 1.14 -34.62
CA PRO A 305 5.43 0.21 -34.71
C PRO A 305 5.49 -0.61 -35.99
N GLY A 306 5.25 -1.90 -35.88
CA GLY A 306 5.37 -2.85 -37.02
C GLY A 306 6.75 -3.49 -37.17
N ALA A 307 7.79 -2.99 -36.47
CA ALA A 307 9.11 -3.61 -36.49
C ALA A 307 9.08 -4.99 -35.84
N THR A 308 9.85 -5.93 -36.38
CA THR A 308 10.03 -7.26 -35.79
C THR A 308 11.16 -7.25 -34.78
N LEU A 309 10.88 -7.71 -33.57
CA LEU A 309 11.85 -7.89 -32.48
C LEU A 309 11.69 -9.27 -31.85
N TYR A 310 12.71 -9.71 -31.14
CA TYR A 310 12.74 -10.98 -30.43
C TYR A 310 12.94 -10.70 -28.93
N ALA A 311 12.01 -11.14 -28.11
CA ALA A 311 12.14 -11.05 -26.66
C ALA A 311 12.70 -12.38 -26.11
N THR A 312 13.60 -12.28 -25.12
CA THR A 312 14.17 -13.45 -24.43
C THR A 312 14.04 -13.27 -22.93
N PRO A 313 13.32 -14.17 -22.23
CA PRO A 313 13.22 -14.15 -20.78
C PRO A 313 14.54 -14.61 -20.14
N ASP A 314 14.88 -14.00 -18.99
CA ASP A 314 15.92 -14.53 -18.10
C ASP A 314 15.41 -15.83 -17.44
N PRO A 315 16.03 -17.00 -17.69
CA PRO A 315 15.55 -18.26 -17.13
C PRO A 315 15.59 -18.28 -15.59
N ALA A 316 16.54 -17.55 -14.98
CA ALA A 316 16.69 -17.48 -13.52
C ALA A 316 15.61 -16.60 -12.85
N LYS A 317 14.90 -15.78 -13.66
CA LYS A 317 13.87 -14.83 -13.22
C LYS A 317 12.50 -15.14 -13.82
N THR A 318 12.32 -16.38 -14.31
CA THR A 318 11.06 -16.86 -14.89
C THR A 318 10.32 -17.69 -13.84
N TYR A 319 9.07 -17.34 -13.59
CA TYR A 319 8.19 -18.03 -12.64
C TYR A 319 7.28 -19.00 -13.36
N ARG A 320 7.00 -20.13 -12.72
CA ARG A 320 6.09 -21.16 -13.20
C ARG A 320 4.92 -21.30 -12.23
N PHE A 321 3.70 -21.22 -12.73
CA PHE A 321 2.48 -21.33 -11.91
C PHE A 321 1.69 -22.57 -12.31
N GLY A 322 1.15 -23.25 -11.29
CA GLY A 322 0.29 -24.42 -11.44
C GLY A 322 -1.14 -24.05 -11.81
N THR A 323 -1.99 -25.05 -11.94
CA THR A 323 -3.43 -24.89 -12.24
C THR A 323 -4.20 -24.20 -11.12
N ASP A 324 -3.67 -24.22 -9.90
CA ASP A 324 -4.20 -23.50 -8.73
C ASP A 324 -3.67 -22.06 -8.61
N GLY A 325 -2.87 -21.61 -9.58
CA GLY A 325 -2.23 -20.30 -9.62
C GLY A 325 -1.06 -20.13 -8.66
N ARG A 326 -0.62 -21.16 -7.94
CA ARG A 326 0.54 -21.11 -7.05
C ARG A 326 1.84 -21.31 -7.82
N VAL A 327 2.92 -20.70 -7.29
CA VAL A 327 4.26 -20.91 -7.84
C VAL A 327 4.68 -22.37 -7.67
N LEU A 328 5.10 -23.00 -8.76
CA LEU A 328 5.74 -24.31 -8.76
C LEU A 328 7.19 -24.15 -8.29
N LYS A 329 7.63 -25.04 -7.41
CA LYS A 329 9.02 -25.05 -6.89
C LYS A 329 9.97 -25.73 -7.85
#